data_eed07b854d67929439525c8b0342fb6b
#
_entry.id   eed07b854d67929439525c8b0342fb6b
#
_cell.length_a   1.000
_cell.length_b   1.000
_cell.length_c   1.000
_cell.angle_alpha   90.00
_cell.angle_beta   90.00
_cell.angle_gamma   90.00
#
_symmetry.space_group_name_H-M   'P 1'
#
loop_
_entity.id
_entity.type
_entity.pdbx_description
1 polymer ?
#
loop_
_entity_poly.entity_id
_entity_poly.type
_entity_poly.pdbx_seq_one_letter_code
_entity_poly.pdbx_strand_id
1 'polypeptide(L)'
;MKRLVVGLLAHVDSGKTTLAEGLLYRAGVLRKLGRVDHRDAFLDTDSQERARGITIFAKQAVLTLPAADGADETELTLLDTPGHVDFSAEAERALQVLDYAVLVVSGTDGVQAHTETLWKLLARYRVPTFVFVNKMDLPGADAAVRLRELRGRFGDGCVDFSAAPDPEALALCSEPLMNEVLETGAAAAETCLLYTSDAAD
;
A
#
# COMPACT_ATOMS: atom_id res chain seq x y z
N MET A 1 4.98 -5.53 -21.94
CA MET A 1 4.37 -6.03 -20.70
C MET A 1 5.29 -5.73 -19.54
N LYS A 2 4.92 -4.85 -18.65
CA LYS A 2 5.66 -4.48 -17.44
C LYS A 2 5.33 -5.47 -16.31
N ARG A 3 6.30 -5.84 -15.48
CA ARG A 3 6.09 -6.67 -14.29
C ARG A 3 6.40 -5.88 -13.06
N LEU A 4 5.52 -5.93 -12.07
CA LEU A 4 5.66 -5.22 -10.81
C LEU A 4 5.33 -6.16 -9.64
N VAL A 5 6.10 -6.04 -8.56
CA VAL A 5 5.85 -6.74 -7.30
C VAL A 5 5.42 -5.72 -6.26
N VAL A 6 4.20 -5.84 -5.78
CA VAL A 6 3.61 -4.89 -4.82
C VAL A 6 3.28 -5.62 -3.52
N GLY A 7 3.85 -5.16 -2.41
CA GLY A 7 3.59 -5.69 -1.08
C GLY A 7 2.45 -4.97 -0.38
N LEU A 8 1.56 -5.73 0.26
CA LEU A 8 0.58 -5.19 1.20
C LEU A 8 1.09 -5.39 2.63
N LEU A 9 1.28 -4.29 3.35
CA LEU A 9 1.73 -4.26 4.73
C LEU A 9 0.69 -3.54 5.60
N ALA A 10 0.50 -4.01 6.83
CA ALA A 10 -0.45 -3.39 7.73
C ALA A 10 -0.21 -3.81 9.19
N HIS A 11 -0.69 -3.00 10.11
CA HIS A 11 -0.98 -3.47 11.46
C HIS A 11 -2.15 -4.47 11.45
N VAL A 12 -2.19 -5.35 12.44
CA VAL A 12 -3.30 -6.31 12.64
C VAL A 12 -4.65 -5.57 12.59
N ASP A 13 -5.65 -6.19 12.01
CA ASP A 13 -7.02 -5.69 11.87
C ASP A 13 -7.19 -4.40 11.04
N SER A 14 -6.17 -3.89 10.37
CA SER A 14 -6.31 -2.74 9.46
C SER A 14 -7.09 -3.07 8.16
N GLY A 15 -7.39 -4.35 7.91
CA GLY A 15 -8.15 -4.80 6.74
C GLY A 15 -7.29 -5.12 5.52
N LYS A 16 -6.03 -5.46 5.70
CA LYS A 16 -5.09 -5.81 4.64
C LYS A 16 -5.58 -6.95 3.75
N THR A 17 -5.97 -8.08 4.32
CA THR A 17 -6.49 -9.25 3.58
C THR A 17 -7.79 -8.91 2.85
N THR A 18 -8.67 -8.11 3.47
CA THR A 18 -9.91 -7.63 2.81
C THR A 18 -9.61 -6.76 1.59
N LEU A 19 -8.60 -5.88 1.69
CA LEU A 19 -8.14 -5.08 0.55
C LEU A 19 -7.57 -5.97 -0.56
N ALA A 20 -6.73 -6.95 -0.21
CA ALA A 20 -6.17 -7.91 -1.17
C ALA A 20 -7.27 -8.68 -1.92
N GLU A 21 -8.24 -9.23 -1.20
CA GLU A 21 -9.41 -9.91 -1.77
C GLU A 21 -10.21 -8.98 -2.71
N GLY A 22 -10.42 -7.72 -2.30
CA GLY A 22 -11.11 -6.72 -3.12
C GLY A 22 -10.39 -6.42 -4.43
N LEU A 23 -9.06 -6.29 -4.39
CA LEU A 23 -8.23 -6.07 -5.57
C LEU A 23 -8.30 -7.27 -6.53
N LEU A 24 -8.16 -8.49 -6.01
CA LEU A 24 -8.23 -9.73 -6.79
C LEU A 24 -9.61 -9.94 -7.42
N TYR A 25 -10.67 -9.60 -6.69
CA TYR A 25 -12.04 -9.65 -7.20
C TYR A 25 -12.25 -8.65 -8.35
N ARG A 26 -11.80 -7.41 -8.17
CA ARG A 26 -11.89 -6.36 -9.21
C ARG A 26 -11.05 -6.67 -10.45
N ALA A 27 -9.91 -7.32 -10.27
CA ALA A 27 -9.07 -7.79 -11.37
C ALA A 27 -9.63 -9.04 -12.09
N GLY A 28 -10.76 -9.58 -11.62
CA GLY A 28 -11.39 -10.77 -12.21
C GLY A 28 -10.68 -12.09 -11.88
N VAL A 29 -9.68 -12.08 -11.02
CA VAL A 29 -8.98 -13.29 -10.55
C VAL A 29 -9.91 -14.13 -9.67
N LEU A 30 -10.71 -13.45 -8.83
CA LEU A 30 -11.72 -14.09 -7.99
C LEU A 30 -13.11 -13.90 -8.58
N ARG A 31 -13.90 -14.99 -8.60
CA ARG A 31 -15.30 -14.95 -9.02
C ARG A 31 -16.25 -14.52 -7.91
N LYS A 32 -15.82 -14.64 -6.66
CA LYS A 32 -16.59 -14.29 -5.45
C LYS A 32 -15.65 -13.64 -4.44
N LEU A 33 -16.13 -12.58 -3.83
CA LEU A 33 -15.41 -11.92 -2.74
C LEU A 33 -15.44 -12.81 -1.49
N GLY A 34 -14.27 -13.28 -1.03
CA GLY A 34 -14.11 -13.96 0.25
C GLY A 34 -14.18 -12.94 1.41
N ARG A 35 -14.54 -13.42 2.60
CA ARG A 35 -14.55 -12.63 3.82
C ARG A 35 -13.71 -13.31 4.90
N VAL A 36 -12.81 -12.56 5.51
CA VAL A 36 -11.97 -13.04 6.62
C VAL A 36 -12.84 -13.57 7.76
N ASP A 37 -13.93 -12.85 8.09
CA ASP A 37 -14.90 -13.23 9.14
C ASP A 37 -15.60 -14.57 8.87
N HIS A 38 -15.76 -14.92 7.58
CA HIS A 38 -16.38 -16.19 7.17
C HIS A 38 -15.34 -17.31 6.94
N ARG A 39 -14.04 -17.01 7.13
CA ARG A 39 -12.93 -17.95 6.92
C ARG A 39 -12.87 -18.56 5.51
N ASP A 40 -13.35 -17.83 4.52
CA ASP A 40 -13.40 -18.23 3.10
C ASP A 40 -12.53 -17.32 2.20
N ALA A 41 -11.65 -16.52 2.78
CA ALA A 41 -10.69 -15.70 2.06
C ALA A 41 -9.73 -16.57 1.23
N PHE A 42 -9.54 -16.22 -0.03
CA PHE A 42 -8.74 -16.97 -1.00
C PHE A 42 -7.26 -17.07 -0.57
N LEU A 43 -6.74 -16.00 -0.01
CA LEU A 43 -5.35 -15.94 0.44
C LEU A 43 -5.13 -16.70 1.77
N ASP A 44 -6.14 -16.93 2.59
CA ASP A 44 -6.01 -17.64 3.86
C ASP A 44 -6.15 -19.16 3.65
N THR A 45 -5.12 -19.79 3.07
CA THR A 45 -5.13 -21.23 2.75
C THR A 45 -4.73 -22.12 3.92
N ASP A 46 -3.96 -21.62 4.87
CA ASP A 46 -3.48 -22.38 6.03
C ASP A 46 -4.56 -22.52 7.12
N SER A 47 -4.63 -23.70 7.74
CA SER A 47 -5.63 -23.99 8.78
C SER A 47 -5.40 -23.18 10.07
N GLN A 48 -4.16 -22.88 10.42
CA GLN A 48 -3.82 -22.07 11.60
C GLN A 48 -4.12 -20.59 11.37
N GLU A 49 -3.88 -20.09 10.16
CA GLU A 49 -4.25 -18.73 9.75
C GLU A 49 -5.76 -18.53 9.83
N ARG A 50 -6.53 -19.48 9.25
CA ARG A 50 -8.00 -19.46 9.32
C ARG A 50 -8.53 -19.53 10.74
N ALA A 51 -7.90 -20.33 11.60
CA ALA A 51 -8.32 -20.49 12.99
C ALA A 51 -8.09 -19.22 13.82
N ARG A 52 -7.02 -18.47 13.50
CA ARG A 52 -6.61 -17.27 14.24
C ARG A 52 -7.04 -15.96 13.58
N GLY A 53 -7.46 -16.00 12.30
CA GLY A 53 -7.80 -14.81 11.51
C GLY A 53 -6.60 -13.91 11.20
N ILE A 54 -5.39 -14.47 11.14
CA ILE A 54 -4.14 -13.73 10.88
C ILE A 54 -3.34 -14.39 9.76
N THR A 55 -2.65 -13.59 8.95
CA THR A 55 -1.70 -14.08 7.96
C THR A 55 -0.36 -14.37 8.65
N ILE A 56 0.17 -15.59 8.48
CA ILE A 56 1.45 -16.04 9.07
C ILE A 56 2.55 -16.03 8.00
N PHE A 57 2.24 -16.51 6.79
CA PHE A 57 3.18 -16.59 5.68
C PHE A 57 2.83 -15.56 4.61
N ALA A 58 3.87 -14.99 3.97
CA ALA A 58 3.65 -14.14 2.81
C ALA A 58 3.03 -14.97 1.68
N LYS A 59 1.94 -14.44 1.10
CA LYS A 59 1.22 -15.09 -0.01
C LYS A 59 1.24 -14.22 -1.23
N GLN A 60 1.28 -14.86 -2.38
CA GLN A 60 1.30 -14.15 -3.65
C GLN A 60 0.07 -14.46 -4.49
N ALA A 61 -0.39 -13.46 -5.19
CA ALA A 61 -1.37 -13.59 -6.26
C ALA A 61 -0.92 -12.74 -7.45
N VAL A 62 -1.13 -13.25 -8.65
CA VAL A 62 -0.80 -12.54 -9.89
C VAL A 62 -2.08 -12.02 -10.50
N LEU A 63 -2.08 -10.76 -10.90
CA LEU A 63 -3.19 -10.12 -11.61
C LEU A 63 -2.66 -9.31 -12.78
N THR A 64 -3.45 -9.21 -13.84
CA THR A 64 -3.14 -8.40 -15.01
C THR A 64 -3.98 -7.13 -14.95
N LEU A 65 -3.30 -5.99 -14.97
CA LEU A 65 -3.96 -4.69 -15.10
C LEU A 65 -4.06 -4.32 -16.59
N PRO A 66 -5.24 -3.89 -17.05
CA PRO A 66 -5.40 -3.46 -18.43
C PRO A 66 -4.50 -2.24 -18.69
N ALA A 67 -4.04 -2.13 -19.91
CA ALA A 67 -3.31 -0.97 -20.37
C ALA A 67 -4.15 0.30 -20.21
N ALA A 68 -3.58 1.34 -19.63
CA ALA A 68 -4.15 2.68 -19.65
C ALA A 68 -3.63 3.41 -20.88
N ASP A 69 -4.55 4.00 -21.68
CA ASP A 69 -4.26 4.93 -22.79
C ASP A 69 -3.13 4.51 -23.75
N GLY A 70 -3.14 3.23 -24.17
CA GLY A 70 -2.17 2.72 -25.16
C GLY A 70 -0.82 2.29 -24.59
N ALA A 71 -0.65 2.26 -23.28
CA ALA A 71 0.49 1.64 -22.61
C ALA A 71 0.43 0.11 -22.71
N ASP A 72 1.51 -0.56 -22.33
CA ASP A 72 1.57 -2.02 -22.23
C ASP A 72 0.75 -2.55 -21.04
N GLU A 73 0.19 -3.76 -21.17
CA GLU A 73 -0.39 -4.49 -20.03
C GLU A 73 0.65 -4.66 -18.92
N THR A 74 0.20 -4.53 -17.68
CA THR A 74 1.05 -4.71 -16.49
C THR A 74 0.63 -5.96 -15.74
N GLU A 75 1.59 -6.89 -15.62
CA GLU A 75 1.46 -8.04 -14.71
C GLU A 75 1.90 -7.59 -13.31
N LEU A 76 0.97 -7.63 -12.37
CA LEU A 76 1.22 -7.24 -10.98
C LEU A 76 1.19 -8.47 -10.09
N THR A 77 2.30 -8.74 -9.41
CA THR A 77 2.37 -9.74 -8.34
C THR A 77 2.08 -9.07 -7.02
N LEU A 78 0.94 -9.39 -6.43
CA LEU A 78 0.54 -8.90 -5.11
C LEU A 78 1.09 -9.84 -4.04
N LEU A 79 1.86 -9.32 -3.10
CA LEU A 79 2.34 -10.05 -1.92
C LEU A 79 1.58 -9.60 -0.69
N ASP A 80 0.76 -10.51 -0.13
CA ASP A 80 0.10 -10.30 1.16
C ASP A 80 1.06 -10.74 2.27
N THR A 81 1.59 -9.78 3.05
CA THR A 81 2.58 -10.04 4.10
C THR A 81 1.92 -10.23 5.47
N PRO A 82 2.57 -10.96 6.41
CA PRO A 82 2.09 -11.04 7.78
C PRO A 82 1.95 -9.66 8.43
N GLY A 83 0.81 -9.41 9.10
CA GLY A 83 0.55 -8.14 9.79
C GLY A 83 0.91 -8.17 11.28
N HIS A 84 1.31 -9.32 11.83
CA HIS A 84 1.63 -9.46 13.25
C HIS A 84 3.12 -9.26 13.52
N VAL A 85 3.47 -8.60 14.62
CA VAL A 85 4.86 -8.28 15.00
C VAL A 85 5.76 -9.52 15.14
N ASP A 86 5.20 -10.66 15.55
CA ASP A 86 5.95 -11.92 15.69
C ASP A 86 6.47 -12.46 14.36
N PHE A 87 5.91 -12.01 13.23
CA PHE A 87 6.29 -12.42 11.87
C PHE A 87 7.05 -11.34 11.11
N SER A 88 7.63 -10.35 11.82
CA SER A 88 8.38 -9.24 11.21
C SER A 88 9.55 -9.70 10.33
N ALA A 89 10.20 -10.81 10.67
CA ALA A 89 11.27 -11.38 9.85
C ALA A 89 10.78 -11.87 8.47
N GLU A 90 9.55 -12.39 8.38
CA GLU A 90 8.93 -12.79 7.12
C GLU A 90 8.55 -11.56 6.29
N ALA A 91 7.99 -10.55 6.95
CA ALA A 91 7.71 -9.25 6.31
C ALA A 91 9.01 -8.62 5.77
N GLU A 92 10.11 -8.62 6.56
CA GLU A 92 11.39 -8.05 6.15
C GLU A 92 12.01 -8.78 4.95
N ARG A 93 11.85 -10.10 4.84
CA ARG A 93 12.27 -10.85 3.65
C ARG A 93 11.47 -10.46 2.40
N ALA A 94 10.16 -10.25 2.56
CA ALA A 94 9.32 -9.81 1.47
C ALA A 94 9.74 -8.45 0.93
N LEU A 95 10.16 -7.49 1.80
CA LEU A 95 10.58 -6.16 1.38
C LEU A 95 11.70 -6.14 0.35
N GLN A 96 12.58 -7.16 0.36
CA GLN A 96 13.74 -7.22 -0.55
C GLN A 96 13.37 -7.47 -2.02
N VAL A 97 12.15 -7.89 -2.29
CA VAL A 97 11.67 -8.23 -3.64
C VAL A 97 10.57 -7.30 -4.13
N LEU A 98 10.21 -6.29 -3.32
CA LEU A 98 9.15 -5.33 -3.67
C LEU A 98 9.66 -4.24 -4.58
N ASP A 99 8.90 -3.94 -5.64
CA ASP A 99 9.04 -2.70 -6.41
C ASP A 99 8.29 -1.54 -5.73
N TYR A 100 7.14 -1.85 -5.11
CA TYR A 100 6.30 -0.90 -4.38
C TYR A 100 5.65 -1.56 -3.17
N ALA A 101 5.25 -0.74 -2.21
CA ALA A 101 4.46 -1.17 -1.06
C ALA A 101 3.16 -0.37 -0.93
N VAL A 102 2.12 -1.02 -0.41
CA VAL A 102 0.92 -0.36 0.08
C VAL A 102 0.82 -0.60 1.58
N LEU A 103 1.02 0.46 2.36
CA LEU A 103 0.89 0.44 3.80
C LEU A 103 -0.56 0.76 4.18
N VAL A 104 -1.29 -0.24 4.67
CA VAL A 104 -2.70 -0.08 5.02
C VAL A 104 -2.83 0.40 6.46
N VAL A 105 -3.51 1.53 6.64
CA VAL A 105 -3.76 2.18 7.94
C VAL A 105 -5.26 2.22 8.19
N SER A 106 -5.70 1.96 9.42
CA SER A 106 -7.11 2.07 9.80
C SER A 106 -7.52 3.55 9.93
N GLY A 107 -8.61 3.92 9.29
CA GLY A 107 -9.19 5.28 9.39
C GLY A 107 -9.72 5.60 10.79
N THR A 108 -10.13 4.59 11.56
CA THR A 108 -10.60 4.74 12.95
C THR A 108 -9.46 4.77 13.95
N ASP A 109 -8.50 3.83 13.83
CA ASP A 109 -7.45 3.63 14.83
C ASP A 109 -6.20 4.46 14.57
N GLY A 110 -6.02 4.93 13.33
CA GLY A 110 -4.87 5.72 12.90
C GLY A 110 -3.55 4.94 12.86
N VAL A 111 -2.45 5.64 13.02
CA VAL A 111 -1.10 5.08 12.96
C VAL A 111 -0.77 4.37 14.27
N GLN A 112 -0.61 3.06 14.19
CA GLN A 112 -0.24 2.19 15.31
C GLN A 112 1.29 2.02 15.41
N ALA A 113 1.81 1.60 16.57
CA ALA A 113 3.25 1.41 16.78
C ALA A 113 3.89 0.45 15.76
N HIS A 114 3.18 -0.60 15.38
CA HIS A 114 3.67 -1.53 14.35
C HIS A 114 3.69 -0.89 12.96
N THR A 115 2.74 0.00 12.65
CA THR A 115 2.71 0.77 11.40
C THR A 115 3.95 1.64 11.28
N GLU A 116 4.37 2.30 12.36
CA GLU A 116 5.62 3.07 12.39
C GLU A 116 6.86 2.19 12.19
N THR A 117 6.85 0.98 12.75
CA THR A 117 7.94 0.02 12.54
C THR A 117 8.04 -0.39 11.08
N LEU A 118 6.89 -0.71 10.45
CA LEU A 118 6.83 -1.04 9.02
C LEU A 118 7.29 0.14 8.15
N TRP A 119 6.87 1.37 8.48
CA TRP A 119 7.32 2.56 7.78
C TRP A 119 8.83 2.72 7.81
N LYS A 120 9.45 2.58 8.97
CA LYS A 120 10.91 2.64 9.13
C LYS A 120 11.64 1.53 8.35
N LEU A 121 11.06 0.34 8.28
CA LEU A 121 11.61 -0.75 7.49
C LEU A 121 11.50 -0.44 5.98
N LEU A 122 10.35 0.04 5.52
CA LEU A 122 10.14 0.45 4.12
C LEU A 122 11.15 1.53 3.71
N ALA A 123 11.33 2.56 4.54
CA ALA A 123 12.33 3.60 4.32
C ALA A 123 13.76 3.03 4.28
N ARG A 124 14.12 2.15 5.23
CA ARG A 124 15.43 1.49 5.27
C ARG A 124 15.73 0.68 4.00
N TYR A 125 14.73 -0.01 3.46
CA TYR A 125 14.85 -0.79 2.21
C TYR A 125 14.58 0.04 0.96
N ARG A 126 14.31 1.36 1.11
CA ARG A 126 14.00 2.29 0.01
C ARG A 126 12.87 1.79 -0.89
N VAL A 127 11.84 1.20 -0.29
CA VAL A 127 10.67 0.72 -1.03
C VAL A 127 9.66 1.87 -1.19
N PRO A 128 9.35 2.29 -2.43
CA PRO A 128 8.32 3.28 -2.69
C PRO A 128 6.99 2.87 -2.07
N THR A 129 6.37 3.74 -1.27
CA THR A 129 5.25 3.35 -0.43
C THR A 129 4.04 4.24 -0.64
N PHE A 130 2.90 3.63 -0.97
CA PHE A 130 1.57 4.24 -0.90
C PHE A 130 0.93 3.94 0.44
N VAL A 131 0.32 4.94 1.05
CA VAL A 131 -0.48 4.75 2.27
C VAL A 131 -1.96 4.65 1.88
N PHE A 132 -2.59 3.53 2.19
CA PHE A 132 -4.02 3.33 1.98
C PHE A 132 -4.76 3.42 3.31
N VAL A 133 -5.56 4.46 3.47
CA VAL A 133 -6.40 4.63 4.67
C VAL A 133 -7.71 3.88 4.46
N ASN A 134 -7.86 2.76 5.15
CA ASN A 134 -9.00 1.86 5.07
C ASN A 134 -10.04 2.16 6.17
N LYS A 135 -11.22 1.55 6.07
CA LYS A 135 -12.33 1.71 7.04
C LYS A 135 -12.83 3.16 7.20
N MET A 136 -12.79 3.93 6.13
CA MET A 136 -13.26 5.33 6.13
C MET A 136 -14.79 5.44 6.17
N ASP A 137 -15.49 4.34 5.99
CA ASP A 137 -16.95 4.18 6.12
C ASP A 137 -17.42 4.04 7.57
N LEU A 138 -16.50 3.80 8.51
CA LEU A 138 -16.84 3.59 9.91
C LEU A 138 -16.98 4.92 10.68
N PRO A 139 -17.86 4.96 11.71
CA PRO A 139 -17.98 6.13 12.58
C PRO A 139 -16.66 6.47 13.26
N GLY A 140 -16.30 7.76 13.26
CA GLY A 140 -15.05 8.26 13.84
C GLY A 140 -13.87 8.33 12.87
N ALA A 141 -13.99 7.82 11.64
CA ALA A 141 -13.01 8.03 10.59
C ALA A 141 -13.13 9.46 10.01
N ASP A 142 -12.00 10.16 9.90
CA ASP A 142 -11.90 11.51 9.34
C ASP A 142 -10.63 11.63 8.50
N ALA A 143 -10.78 11.88 7.21
CA ALA A 143 -9.68 11.94 6.26
C ALA A 143 -8.68 13.05 6.58
N ALA A 144 -9.17 14.24 6.98
CA ALA A 144 -8.30 15.37 7.29
C ALA A 144 -7.51 15.15 8.58
N VAL A 145 -8.10 14.46 9.56
CA VAL A 145 -7.41 14.05 10.79
C VAL A 145 -6.33 13.03 10.46
N ARG A 146 -6.66 12.01 9.65
CA ARG A 146 -5.69 10.98 9.25
C ARG A 146 -4.53 11.53 8.44
N LEU A 147 -4.81 12.42 7.47
CA LEU A 147 -3.74 13.04 6.68
C LEU A 147 -2.78 13.87 7.56
N ARG A 148 -3.32 14.65 8.52
CA ARG A 148 -2.48 15.38 9.47
C ARG A 148 -1.63 14.45 10.35
N GLU A 149 -2.20 13.35 10.81
CA GLU A 149 -1.47 12.35 11.59
C GLU A 149 -0.36 11.70 10.77
N LEU A 150 -0.64 11.30 9.52
CA LEU A 150 0.33 10.72 8.59
C LEU A 150 1.49 11.68 8.34
N ARG A 151 1.20 12.96 8.06
CA ARG A 151 2.24 13.99 7.91
C ARG A 151 3.08 14.16 9.16
N GLY A 152 2.46 14.18 10.33
CA GLY A 152 3.17 14.29 11.60
C GLY A 152 4.06 13.09 11.97
N ARG A 153 3.75 11.89 11.45
CA ARG A 153 4.46 10.64 11.76
C ARG A 153 5.44 10.22 10.68
N PHE A 154 5.08 10.44 9.40
CA PHE A 154 5.83 9.94 8.24
C PHE A 154 6.50 11.05 7.44
N GLY A 155 6.19 12.31 7.73
CA GLY A 155 6.75 13.49 7.10
C GLY A 155 5.79 14.23 6.17
N ASP A 156 6.17 15.45 5.81
CA ASP A 156 5.36 16.36 4.99
C ASP A 156 5.17 15.89 3.54
N GLY A 157 5.99 14.92 3.08
CA GLY A 157 5.86 14.26 1.79
C GLY A 157 4.62 13.36 1.64
N CYS A 158 3.74 13.26 2.68
CA CYS A 158 2.46 12.58 2.55
C CYS A 158 1.47 13.45 1.78
N VAL A 159 1.29 13.15 0.49
CA VAL A 159 0.36 13.84 -0.42
C VAL A 159 -0.93 13.04 -0.57
N ASP A 160 -2.07 13.73 -0.59
CA ASP A 160 -3.38 13.12 -0.79
C ASP A 160 -3.63 12.86 -2.29
N PHE A 161 -3.81 11.60 -2.65
CA PHE A 161 -4.13 11.13 -4.00
C PHE A 161 -5.61 10.76 -4.18
N SER A 162 -6.48 11.06 -3.22
CA SER A 162 -7.93 10.80 -3.34
C SER A 162 -8.61 11.72 -4.35
N ALA A 163 -7.98 12.84 -4.65
CA ALA A 163 -8.30 13.75 -5.75
C ALA A 163 -7.04 13.97 -6.61
N ALA A 164 -7.13 14.78 -7.65
CA ALA A 164 -5.94 15.20 -8.39
C ALA A 164 -4.96 15.89 -7.43
N PRO A 165 -3.75 15.35 -7.24
CA PRO A 165 -2.81 15.92 -6.29
C PRO A 165 -2.35 17.31 -6.75
N ASP A 166 -2.12 18.18 -5.78
CA ASP A 166 -1.57 19.51 -6.03
C ASP A 166 -0.13 19.37 -6.56
N PRO A 167 0.20 19.89 -7.75
CA PRO A 167 1.55 19.83 -8.31
C PRO A 167 2.63 20.43 -7.41
N GLU A 168 2.29 21.51 -6.67
CA GLU A 168 3.22 22.13 -5.72
C GLU A 168 3.53 21.20 -4.53
N ALA A 169 2.49 20.51 -4.00
CA ALA A 169 2.67 19.55 -2.92
C ALA A 169 3.51 18.34 -3.37
N LEU A 170 3.36 17.92 -4.62
CA LEU A 170 4.18 16.86 -5.21
C LEU A 170 5.63 17.31 -5.40
N ALA A 171 5.85 18.54 -5.88
CA ALA A 171 7.17 19.10 -6.06
C ALA A 171 8.01 19.10 -4.77
N LEU A 172 7.36 19.25 -3.62
CA LEU A 172 8.03 19.21 -2.32
C LEU A 172 8.50 17.79 -1.92
N CYS A 173 8.05 16.74 -2.60
CA CYS A 173 8.41 15.37 -2.27
C CYS A 173 9.79 14.97 -2.78
N SER A 174 10.29 15.58 -3.87
CA SER A 174 11.62 15.30 -4.38
C SER A 174 12.15 16.41 -5.30
N GLU A 175 13.46 16.62 -5.29
CA GLU A 175 14.12 17.63 -6.12
C GLU A 175 13.92 17.40 -7.65
N PRO A 176 14.02 16.17 -8.19
CA PRO A 176 13.71 15.92 -9.59
C PRO A 176 12.27 16.25 -9.99
N LEU A 177 11.30 15.92 -9.10
CA LEU A 177 9.90 16.23 -9.33
C LEU A 177 9.65 17.75 -9.27
N MET A 178 10.34 18.45 -8.37
CA MET A 178 10.30 19.91 -8.31
C MET A 178 10.79 20.53 -9.61
N ASN A 179 11.92 20.07 -10.17
CA ASN A 179 12.45 20.56 -11.43
C ASN A 179 11.48 20.33 -12.59
N GLU A 180 10.85 19.15 -12.65
CA GLU A 180 9.84 18.84 -13.68
C GLU A 180 8.62 19.77 -13.56
N VAL A 181 8.10 19.99 -12.37
CA VAL A 181 6.95 20.90 -12.14
C VAL A 181 7.32 22.34 -12.51
N LEU A 182 8.54 22.78 -12.20
CA LEU A 182 9.01 24.13 -12.55
C LEU A 182 9.17 24.30 -14.09
N GLU A 183 9.57 23.26 -14.80
CA GLU A 183 9.76 23.31 -16.25
C GLU A 183 8.46 23.15 -17.04
N THR A 184 7.54 22.27 -16.58
CA THR A 184 6.35 21.87 -17.35
C THR A 184 5.04 22.40 -16.76
N GLY A 185 5.05 22.89 -15.53
CA GLY A 185 3.86 23.27 -14.78
C GLY A 185 3.00 22.09 -14.32
N ALA A 186 3.45 20.86 -14.53
CA ALA A 186 2.74 19.64 -14.13
C ALA A 186 3.75 18.54 -13.76
N ALA A 187 3.36 17.65 -12.86
CA ALA A 187 4.12 16.43 -12.61
C ALA A 187 3.50 15.29 -13.42
N ALA A 188 4.32 14.60 -14.22
CA ALA A 188 3.85 13.40 -14.89
C ALA A 188 3.55 12.30 -13.88
N ALA A 189 2.45 11.54 -14.09
CA ALA A 189 2.06 10.48 -13.18
C ALA A 189 3.16 9.43 -12.98
N GLU A 190 3.94 9.15 -14.03
CA GLU A 190 5.08 8.23 -13.97
C GLU A 190 6.21 8.77 -13.09
N THR A 191 6.49 10.05 -13.14
CA THR A 191 7.50 10.73 -12.34
C THR A 191 7.08 10.80 -10.89
N CYS A 192 5.80 11.08 -10.59
CA CYS A 192 5.24 11.02 -9.24
C CYS A 192 5.43 9.65 -8.59
N LEU A 193 5.18 8.56 -9.33
CA LEU A 193 5.33 7.20 -8.83
C LEU A 193 6.79 6.82 -8.53
N LEU A 194 7.74 7.38 -9.27
CA LEU A 194 9.17 7.09 -9.10
C LEU A 194 9.78 7.86 -7.92
N TYR A 195 9.33 9.08 -7.65
CA TYR A 195 10.00 10.00 -6.72
C TYR A 195 9.35 10.17 -5.35
N THR A 196 8.10 9.74 -5.15
CA THR A 196 7.52 9.68 -3.78
C THR A 196 8.26 8.71 -2.85
N SER A 197 9.22 7.95 -3.37
CA SER A 197 10.07 7.02 -2.63
C SER A 197 11.35 7.63 -2.07
N ASP A 198 11.84 8.73 -2.64
CA ASP A 198 13.15 9.31 -2.26
C ASP A 198 13.04 10.30 -1.07
N ALA A 199 11.82 10.65 -0.65
CA ALA A 199 11.57 11.56 0.48
C ALA A 199 11.90 10.95 1.87
N ALA A 200 12.66 9.86 1.93
CA ALA A 200 13.05 9.17 3.17
C ALA A 200 14.53 9.34 3.53
N ASP A 201 15.24 10.32 2.95
CA ASP A 201 16.60 10.73 3.37
C ASP A 201 16.56 11.80 4.46
#